data_2d5b217a64f2dce9d590c205a9fcb392
#
_entry.id   2d5b217a64f2dce9d590c205a9fcb392
#
_cell.length_a   1.000
_cell.length_b   1.000
_cell.length_c   1.000
_cell.angle_alpha   90.00
_cell.angle_beta   90.00
_cell.angle_gamma   90.00
#
_symmetry.space_group_name_H-M   'P 1'
#
loop_
_entity.id
_entity.type
_entity.pdbx_description
1 polymer ?
#
loop_
_entity_poly.entity_id
_entity_poly.type
_entity_poly.pdbx_seq_one_letter_code
_entity_poly.pdbx_strand_id
1 'polypeptide(L)'
;MIVLNNIALFNGHADHFCGDACVAFTDGHIIYAGPREGSPSLDDGAQVIDGHGHFVMPGMVESHAHLSYTNNGPLELDKSPVEEVVIKTIHNARVMLGSGFTSAISFGSVHRVDAFLKRGIECGDVLGPRLLAGGRDIGSTGSNADLHPDYAQLKIDGLGMITDGPWEVRKAVRTLSKNGVDVVKVMIDGELISSGGGIKPGVLGFTDEELAVLVGEAHHRGMRVACHARSAAAVKQAVKAGVDFIGHANYLDDEALALLEENRDRVFVGPAVAWEITFLEHYQSFGFETGSPEHEGYAAELEATQASVKRMREAGIRVLVGGDYGLNITPHGTYAKELQYFTDYFGFSPGEALQAATKHGGEAFMPDGSLGTLEAGKIADMVIVKGNPLEQIGVLQDADAIAAVIKEGQIYTGLLDNQSPHQKNAEQLNQLLGARPCN
;
A
#
# COMPACT_ATOMS: atom_id res chain seq x y z
N MET A 1 -0.33 9.98 29.35
CA MET A 1 -1.34 9.04 28.84
C MET A 1 -2.47 9.81 28.16
N ILE A 2 -2.95 9.37 26.99
CA ILE A 2 -4.15 9.89 26.31
C ILE A 2 -5.20 8.78 26.31
N VAL A 3 -6.46 9.13 26.60
CA VAL A 3 -7.59 8.21 26.59
C VAL A 3 -8.68 8.77 25.68
N LEU A 4 -8.96 8.08 24.59
CA LEU A 4 -10.04 8.37 23.66
C LEU A 4 -11.27 7.54 24.08
N ASN A 5 -12.28 8.18 24.65
CA ASN A 5 -13.50 7.57 25.16
C ASN A 5 -14.69 7.77 24.21
N ASN A 6 -15.80 7.06 24.50
CA ASN A 6 -17.08 7.23 23.81
C ASN A 6 -16.91 7.09 22.28
N ILE A 7 -16.37 5.94 21.85
CA ILE A 7 -16.10 5.62 20.46
C ILE A 7 -16.78 4.30 20.05
N ALA A 8 -16.99 4.13 18.75
CA ALA A 8 -17.27 2.86 18.13
C ALA A 8 -15.94 2.24 17.66
N LEU A 9 -15.47 1.19 18.32
CA LEU A 9 -14.14 0.63 18.12
C LEU A 9 -14.16 -0.61 17.23
N PHE A 10 -13.52 -0.55 16.07
CA PHE A 10 -13.10 -1.69 15.26
C PHE A 10 -11.63 -1.99 15.58
N ASN A 11 -11.35 -3.14 16.19
CA ASN A 11 -9.99 -3.47 16.61
C ASN A 11 -9.15 -4.23 15.55
N GLY A 12 -9.72 -4.56 14.41
CA GLY A 12 -9.04 -5.27 13.32
C GLY A 12 -9.22 -6.79 13.31
N HIS A 13 -9.90 -7.41 14.31
CA HIS A 13 -10.01 -8.87 14.41
C HIS A 13 -11.32 -9.47 13.90
N ALA A 14 -12.40 -8.72 13.88
CA ALA A 14 -13.73 -9.24 13.56
C ALA A 14 -14.51 -8.28 12.66
N ASP A 15 -15.59 -8.77 12.05
CA ASP A 15 -16.49 -7.99 11.19
C ASP A 15 -17.48 -7.11 11.96
N HIS A 16 -17.18 -6.81 13.21
CA HIS A 16 -18.03 -5.99 14.06
C HIS A 16 -17.20 -5.02 14.90
N PHE A 17 -17.84 -3.99 15.42
CA PHE A 17 -17.24 -3.02 16.32
C PHE A 17 -17.82 -3.14 17.74
N CYS A 18 -17.06 -2.66 18.71
CA CYS A 18 -17.52 -2.47 20.08
C CYS A 18 -18.06 -1.04 20.24
N GLY A 19 -19.35 -0.89 20.54
CA GLY A 19 -19.93 0.40 20.91
C GLY A 19 -19.54 0.79 22.34
N ASP A 20 -19.57 2.10 22.68
CA ASP A 20 -19.14 2.65 23.98
C ASP A 20 -17.79 2.10 24.44
N ALA A 21 -16.81 2.19 23.55
CA ALA A 21 -15.46 1.72 23.77
C ALA A 21 -14.50 2.87 24.12
N CYS A 22 -13.29 2.51 24.51
CA CYS A 22 -12.18 3.43 24.65
C CYS A 22 -10.86 2.82 24.17
N VAL A 23 -9.92 3.70 23.78
CA VAL A 23 -8.51 3.37 23.53
C VAL A 23 -7.66 4.27 24.41
N ALA A 24 -6.76 3.68 25.19
CA ALA A 24 -5.76 4.39 25.98
C ALA A 24 -4.36 4.11 25.41
N PHE A 25 -3.54 5.14 25.28
CA PHE A 25 -2.19 5.01 24.73
C PHE A 25 -1.22 6.00 25.40
N THR A 26 0.05 5.64 25.42
CA THR A 26 1.15 6.47 25.92
C THR A 26 2.45 6.07 25.20
N ASP A 27 3.35 7.01 25.01
CA ASP A 27 4.67 6.78 24.40
C ASP A 27 4.61 5.98 23.10
N GLY A 28 3.61 6.31 22.26
CA GLY A 28 3.42 5.67 20.95
C GLY A 28 2.79 4.27 20.99
N HIS A 29 2.42 3.73 22.16
CA HIS A 29 1.86 2.38 22.31
C HIS A 29 0.50 2.37 22.97
N ILE A 30 -0.33 1.43 22.52
CA ILE A 30 -1.66 1.17 23.10
C ILE A 30 -1.47 0.45 24.43
N ILE A 31 -2.12 0.92 25.49
CA ILE A 31 -2.16 0.25 26.79
C ILE A 31 -3.51 -0.43 27.03
N TYR A 32 -4.57 0.03 26.35
CA TYR A 32 -5.88 -0.60 26.39
C TYR A 32 -6.68 -0.25 25.13
N ALA A 33 -7.45 -1.18 24.61
CA ALA A 33 -8.46 -0.96 23.58
C ALA A 33 -9.62 -1.95 23.78
N GLY A 34 -10.83 -1.46 24.01
CA GLY A 34 -11.99 -2.30 24.31
C GLY A 34 -13.15 -1.55 24.96
N PRO A 35 -14.12 -2.30 25.57
CA PRO A 35 -15.26 -1.70 26.24
C PRO A 35 -14.85 -0.68 27.31
N ARG A 36 -15.59 0.40 27.40
CA ARG A 36 -15.29 1.50 28.33
C ARG A 36 -15.22 1.07 29.80
N GLU A 37 -16.01 0.07 30.19
CA GLU A 37 -16.00 -0.48 31.54
C GLU A 37 -14.63 -1.04 31.98
N GLY A 38 -13.81 -1.49 31.03
CA GLY A 38 -12.45 -1.99 31.26
C GLY A 38 -11.37 -0.93 31.19
N SER A 39 -11.73 0.36 31.02
CA SER A 39 -10.76 1.46 30.90
C SER A 39 -9.81 1.48 32.10
N PRO A 40 -8.49 1.70 31.89
CA PRO A 40 -7.56 1.86 32.99
C PRO A 40 -7.92 3.09 33.83
N SER A 41 -7.53 3.07 35.12
CA SER A 41 -7.67 4.24 35.98
C SER A 41 -6.86 5.41 35.43
N LEU A 42 -7.43 6.59 35.44
CA LEU A 42 -6.78 7.81 35.00
C LEU A 42 -5.74 8.28 36.02
N ASP A 43 -4.50 8.45 35.57
CA ASP A 43 -3.44 9.08 36.38
C ASP A 43 -3.61 10.61 36.39
N ASP A 44 -3.00 11.31 37.37
CA ASP A 44 -3.03 12.79 37.58
C ASP A 44 -2.43 13.58 36.38
N GLY A 45 -2.35 13.12 35.20
CA GLY A 45 -1.88 13.78 33.99
C GLY A 45 -2.53 13.22 32.74
N ALA A 46 -3.49 12.32 32.88
CA ALA A 46 -4.18 11.73 31.76
C ALA A 46 -5.06 12.76 31.04
N GLN A 47 -4.90 12.84 29.73
CA GLN A 47 -5.74 13.65 28.85
C GLN A 47 -6.88 12.79 28.31
N VAL A 48 -8.11 13.19 28.53
CA VAL A 48 -9.31 12.48 28.08
C VAL A 48 -9.91 13.22 26.90
N ILE A 49 -10.13 12.50 25.81
CA ILE A 49 -10.79 12.98 24.60
C ILE A 49 -12.14 12.28 24.50
N ASP A 50 -13.22 13.04 24.32
CA ASP A 50 -14.52 12.47 23.98
C ASP A 50 -14.58 12.24 22.47
N GLY A 51 -14.72 10.99 22.06
CA GLY A 51 -14.84 10.60 20.65
C GLY A 51 -16.22 10.84 20.04
N HIS A 52 -17.21 11.29 20.85
CA HIS A 52 -18.58 11.59 20.40
C HIS A 52 -19.24 10.49 19.54
N GLY A 53 -18.92 9.24 19.79
CA GLY A 53 -19.43 8.10 19.06
C GLY A 53 -18.77 7.89 17.67
N HIS A 54 -17.72 8.62 17.34
CA HIS A 54 -16.98 8.42 16.10
C HIS A 54 -16.39 7.02 16.02
N PHE A 55 -16.26 6.54 14.79
CA PHE A 55 -15.66 5.23 14.50
C PHE A 55 -14.12 5.33 14.59
N VAL A 56 -13.52 4.40 15.30
CA VAL A 56 -12.06 4.29 15.46
C VAL A 56 -11.61 2.93 14.96
N MET A 57 -10.63 2.92 14.09
CA MET A 57 -10.07 1.72 13.45
C MET A 57 -8.53 1.80 13.43
N PRO A 58 -7.82 0.67 13.24
CA PRO A 58 -6.37 0.70 13.04
C PRO A 58 -6.00 1.57 11.84
N GLY A 59 -4.81 2.17 11.87
CA GLY A 59 -4.21 2.79 10.70
C GLY A 59 -4.03 1.78 9.57
N MET A 60 -4.35 2.19 8.34
CA MET A 60 -4.26 1.35 7.16
C MET A 60 -2.82 1.27 6.64
N VAL A 61 -2.53 0.20 5.91
CA VAL A 61 -1.27 -0.03 5.20
C VAL A 61 -1.53 -0.06 3.70
N GLU A 62 -0.89 0.84 2.96
CA GLU A 62 -0.84 0.76 1.50
C GLU A 62 0.26 -0.22 1.10
N SER A 63 -0.11 -1.41 0.64
CA SER A 63 0.85 -2.49 0.42
C SER A 63 1.40 -2.59 -1.00
N HIS A 64 1.02 -1.68 -1.91
CA HIS A 64 1.59 -1.53 -3.25
C HIS A 64 1.79 -0.03 -3.56
N ALA A 65 2.67 0.62 -2.78
CA ALA A 65 2.85 2.06 -2.84
C ALA A 65 3.93 2.50 -3.85
N HIS A 66 3.67 3.63 -4.50
CA HIS A 66 4.63 4.33 -5.36
C HIS A 66 4.65 5.83 -5.03
N LEU A 67 5.06 6.19 -3.80
CA LEU A 67 5.00 7.58 -3.31
C LEU A 67 5.74 8.59 -4.18
N SER A 68 6.77 8.15 -4.91
CA SER A 68 7.56 8.98 -5.82
C SER A 68 6.94 9.18 -7.21
N TYR A 69 5.84 8.49 -7.52
CA TYR A 69 5.12 8.70 -8.76
C TYR A 69 4.33 10.02 -8.69
N THR A 70 4.21 10.72 -9.83
CA THR A 70 3.74 12.12 -9.86
C THR A 70 2.40 12.30 -10.56
N ASN A 71 1.59 11.24 -10.64
CA ASN A 71 0.33 11.17 -11.39
C ASN A 71 0.51 11.38 -12.90
N ASN A 72 1.67 11.06 -13.42
CA ASN A 72 2.01 11.10 -14.84
C ASN A 72 2.06 9.69 -15.43
N GLY A 73 2.10 9.59 -16.78
CA GLY A 73 2.39 8.33 -17.45
C GLY A 73 3.84 7.86 -17.23
N PRO A 74 4.15 6.55 -17.38
CA PRO A 74 5.47 6.00 -17.08
C PRO A 74 6.63 6.68 -17.80
N LEU A 75 6.49 7.01 -19.10
CA LEU A 75 7.53 7.69 -19.90
C LEU A 75 7.84 9.11 -19.44
N GLU A 76 6.82 9.84 -18.97
CA GLU A 76 6.96 11.19 -18.45
C GLU A 76 7.58 11.16 -17.07
N LEU A 77 7.11 10.21 -16.26
CA LEU A 77 7.62 9.97 -14.92
C LEU A 77 9.12 9.63 -14.93
N ASP A 78 9.55 8.74 -15.83
CA ASP A 78 10.96 8.34 -15.96
C ASP A 78 11.90 9.49 -16.33
N LYS A 79 11.38 10.52 -17.03
CA LYS A 79 12.14 11.71 -17.45
C LYS A 79 12.04 12.89 -16.50
N SER A 80 11.21 12.79 -15.46
CA SER A 80 10.97 13.88 -14.53
C SER A 80 12.26 14.25 -13.78
N PRO A 81 12.57 15.55 -13.63
CA PRO A 81 13.71 15.98 -12.83
C PRO A 81 13.57 15.52 -11.38
N VAL A 82 14.67 15.04 -10.78
CA VAL A 82 14.65 14.51 -9.41
C VAL A 82 14.12 15.52 -8.39
N GLU A 83 14.39 16.80 -8.58
CA GLU A 83 13.94 17.89 -7.73
C GLU A 83 12.40 18.02 -7.72
N GLU A 84 11.77 17.89 -8.89
CA GLU A 84 10.31 17.88 -9.02
C GLU A 84 9.71 16.64 -8.37
N VAL A 85 10.30 15.47 -8.63
CA VAL A 85 9.87 14.20 -8.02
C VAL A 85 9.92 14.30 -6.50
N VAL A 86 11.00 14.83 -5.91
CA VAL A 86 11.12 14.98 -4.45
C VAL A 86 10.01 15.87 -3.88
N ILE A 87 9.73 17.02 -4.50
CA ILE A 87 8.67 17.94 -4.05
C ILE A 87 7.30 17.24 -4.08
N LYS A 88 6.99 16.53 -5.17
CA LYS A 88 5.75 15.78 -5.31
C LYS A 88 5.67 14.63 -4.30
N THR A 89 6.76 13.92 -4.07
CA THR A 89 6.83 12.81 -3.11
C THR A 89 6.50 13.26 -1.69
N ILE A 90 7.02 14.41 -1.26
CA ILE A 90 6.70 15.00 0.06
C ILE A 90 5.19 15.30 0.16
N HIS A 91 4.61 15.84 -0.90
CA HIS A 91 3.16 16.09 -0.95
C HIS A 91 2.37 14.77 -0.88
N ASN A 92 2.74 13.77 -1.69
CA ASN A 92 2.08 12.48 -1.75
C ASN A 92 2.12 11.74 -0.41
N ALA A 93 3.26 11.80 0.29
CA ALA A 93 3.40 11.21 1.63
C ALA A 93 2.41 11.84 2.62
N ARG A 94 2.23 13.16 2.58
CA ARG A 94 1.24 13.85 3.42
C ARG A 94 -0.20 13.44 3.04
N VAL A 95 -0.50 13.37 1.73
CA VAL A 95 -1.83 12.95 1.24
C VAL A 95 -2.14 11.53 1.67
N MET A 96 -1.20 10.61 1.55
CA MET A 96 -1.38 9.21 1.98
C MET A 96 -1.67 9.12 3.48
N LEU A 97 -0.88 9.79 4.33
CA LEU A 97 -1.13 9.83 5.76
C LEU A 97 -2.51 10.44 6.07
N GLY A 98 -2.88 11.53 5.40
CA GLY A 98 -4.17 12.20 5.56
C GLY A 98 -5.36 11.34 5.13
N SER A 99 -5.16 10.40 4.22
CA SER A 99 -6.17 9.41 3.80
C SER A 99 -6.30 8.22 4.78
N GLY A 100 -5.60 8.25 5.93
CA GLY A 100 -5.68 7.21 6.96
C GLY A 100 -4.70 6.04 6.78
N PHE A 101 -3.79 6.11 5.81
CA PHE A 101 -2.74 5.12 5.62
C PHE A 101 -1.51 5.53 6.43
N THR A 102 -1.32 4.90 7.59
CA THR A 102 -0.21 5.21 8.51
C THR A 102 1.09 4.50 8.15
N SER A 103 1.03 3.51 7.28
CA SER A 103 2.19 2.76 6.79
C SER A 103 2.06 2.45 5.30
N ALA A 104 3.21 2.26 4.63
CA ALA A 104 3.27 1.92 3.21
C ALA A 104 4.43 0.98 2.90
N ILE A 105 4.20 0.02 2.01
CA ILE A 105 5.22 -0.87 1.43
C ILE A 105 5.46 -0.40 0.00
N SER A 106 6.64 0.12 -0.28
CA SER A 106 6.96 0.58 -1.62
C SER A 106 7.23 -0.58 -2.57
N PHE A 107 6.58 -0.52 -3.72
CA PHE A 107 6.76 -1.44 -4.85
C PHE A 107 7.53 -0.81 -6.00
N GLY A 108 8.32 0.19 -5.71
CA GLY A 108 9.19 0.85 -6.67
C GLY A 108 9.20 2.36 -6.52
N SER A 109 10.29 2.96 -6.95
CA SER A 109 10.53 4.40 -6.82
C SER A 109 11.23 4.97 -8.04
N VAL A 110 10.83 6.17 -8.42
CA VAL A 110 11.60 6.96 -9.38
C VAL A 110 12.87 7.43 -8.70
N HIS A 111 13.99 7.26 -9.37
CA HIS A 111 15.31 7.59 -8.83
C HIS A 111 15.59 6.80 -7.52
N ARG A 112 15.99 7.48 -6.48
CA ARG A 112 16.28 6.92 -5.14
C ARG A 112 15.46 7.60 -4.06
N VAL A 113 14.30 8.15 -4.42
CA VAL A 113 13.59 9.11 -3.58
C VAL A 113 13.03 8.44 -2.33
N ASP A 114 12.52 7.22 -2.42
CA ASP A 114 11.88 6.52 -1.30
C ASP A 114 12.79 6.33 -0.09
N ALA A 115 14.06 5.94 -0.31
CA ALA A 115 15.01 5.75 0.78
C ALA A 115 15.34 7.05 1.51
N PHE A 116 15.32 8.19 0.80
CA PHE A 116 15.51 9.52 1.39
C PHE A 116 14.22 10.01 2.05
N LEU A 117 13.05 9.76 1.44
CA LEU A 117 11.75 10.04 2.05
C LEU A 117 11.60 9.34 3.39
N LYS A 118 11.89 8.02 3.44
CA LYS A 118 11.88 7.23 4.68
C LYS A 118 12.69 7.92 5.78
N ARG A 119 13.94 8.26 5.49
CA ARG A 119 14.81 8.97 6.45
C ARG A 119 14.25 10.32 6.88
N GLY A 120 13.70 11.10 5.94
CA GLY A 120 13.05 12.38 6.26
C GLY A 120 11.84 12.20 7.18
N ILE A 121 11.06 11.14 7.01
CA ILE A 121 9.94 10.82 7.90
C ILE A 121 10.44 10.39 9.28
N GLU A 122 11.45 9.50 9.35
CA GLU A 122 12.04 9.01 10.60
C GLU A 122 12.70 10.14 11.41
N CYS A 123 13.32 11.12 10.75
CA CYS A 123 13.91 12.30 11.40
C CYS A 123 12.89 13.39 11.75
N GLY A 124 11.63 13.27 11.32
CA GLY A 124 10.59 14.27 11.53
C GLY A 124 10.64 15.49 10.60
N ASP A 125 11.50 15.47 9.57
CA ASP A 125 11.61 16.54 8.57
C ASP A 125 10.42 16.54 7.59
N VAL A 126 9.79 15.38 7.39
CA VAL A 126 8.67 15.16 6.46
C VAL A 126 7.53 14.45 7.17
N LEU A 127 6.30 14.93 6.97
CA LEU A 127 5.10 14.22 7.39
C LEU A 127 4.70 13.16 6.35
N GLY A 128 4.51 11.94 6.81
CA GLY A 128 4.11 10.83 5.95
C GLY A 128 3.89 9.53 6.71
N PRO A 129 3.46 8.47 6.01
CA PRO A 129 3.31 7.15 6.57
C PRO A 129 4.68 6.57 6.96
N ARG A 130 4.71 5.60 7.86
CA ARG A 130 5.88 4.73 8.05
C ARG A 130 6.15 4.00 6.74
N LEU A 131 7.40 3.96 6.27
CA LEU A 131 7.71 3.48 4.94
C LEU A 131 8.72 2.33 4.96
N LEU A 132 8.37 1.21 4.34
CA LEU A 132 9.37 0.28 3.82
C LEU A 132 9.79 0.78 2.45
N ALA A 133 10.99 1.34 2.37
CA ALA A 133 11.46 1.99 1.17
C ALA A 133 11.75 0.97 0.06
N GLY A 134 11.17 1.20 -1.12
CA GLY A 134 11.58 0.59 -2.36
C GLY A 134 12.76 1.33 -2.98
N GLY A 135 13.24 0.82 -4.06
CA GLY A 135 14.21 1.49 -4.91
C GLY A 135 13.70 1.52 -6.33
N ARG A 136 14.58 1.75 -7.27
CA ARG A 136 14.26 1.59 -8.69
C ARG A 136 13.94 0.13 -8.98
N ASP A 137 13.01 -0.09 -9.90
CA ASP A 137 12.57 -1.41 -10.30
C ASP A 137 13.70 -2.17 -11.03
N ILE A 138 13.97 -3.40 -10.64
CA ILE A 138 14.88 -4.25 -11.39
C ILE A 138 14.13 -4.91 -12.53
N GLY A 139 14.57 -4.66 -13.77
CA GLY A 139 14.07 -5.26 -15.00
C GLY A 139 15.20 -5.87 -15.83
N SER A 140 14.85 -6.72 -16.77
CA SER A 140 15.75 -7.17 -17.85
C SER A 140 15.56 -6.31 -19.10
N THR A 141 16.46 -6.42 -20.06
CA THR A 141 16.29 -5.81 -21.41
C THR A 141 14.95 -6.22 -22.01
N GLY A 142 14.15 -5.25 -22.42
CA GLY A 142 12.81 -5.44 -22.98
C GLY A 142 11.72 -5.77 -21.95
N SER A 143 12.02 -5.75 -20.65
CA SER A 143 10.99 -5.89 -19.61
C SER A 143 10.16 -4.61 -19.44
N ASN A 144 9.16 -4.67 -18.55
CA ASN A 144 8.28 -3.55 -18.27
C ASN A 144 8.97 -2.34 -17.61
N ALA A 145 10.16 -2.53 -17.05
CA ALA A 145 11.00 -1.45 -16.51
C ALA A 145 11.91 -0.81 -17.57
N ASP A 146 12.05 -1.41 -18.77
CA ASP A 146 12.84 -0.90 -19.87
C ASP A 146 11.96 -0.07 -20.81
N LEU A 147 11.74 1.18 -20.43
CA LEU A 147 10.72 2.04 -21.03
C LEU A 147 11.12 2.66 -22.39
N HIS A 148 12.40 2.63 -22.75
CA HIS A 148 12.89 3.33 -23.92
C HIS A 148 13.41 2.38 -24.97
N PRO A 149 13.21 2.67 -26.28
CA PRO A 149 13.80 1.87 -27.33
C PRO A 149 15.34 1.99 -27.30
N ASP A 150 16.03 0.90 -27.63
CA ASP A 150 17.49 0.75 -27.55
C ASP A 150 18.27 1.82 -28.34
N TYR A 151 17.72 2.28 -29.46
CA TYR A 151 18.33 3.33 -30.26
C TYR A 151 18.29 4.73 -29.60
N ALA A 152 17.45 4.94 -28.59
CA ALA A 152 17.32 6.24 -27.93
C ALA A 152 18.55 6.60 -27.10
N GLN A 153 19.33 5.63 -26.63
CA GLN A 153 20.57 5.79 -25.84
C GLN A 153 20.48 6.83 -24.72
N LEU A 154 19.34 6.87 -24.04
CA LEU A 154 19.09 7.82 -22.96
C LEU A 154 19.80 7.34 -21.69
N LYS A 155 20.52 8.26 -21.03
CA LYS A 155 21.11 8.02 -19.70
C LYS A 155 20.17 8.60 -18.64
N ILE A 156 19.14 7.85 -18.30
CA ILE A 156 18.16 8.26 -17.30
C ILE A 156 18.33 7.39 -16.06
N ASP A 157 18.46 8.02 -14.90
CA ASP A 157 18.43 7.35 -13.60
C ASP A 157 16.99 7.40 -13.04
N GLY A 158 16.01 6.98 -13.85
CA GLY A 158 14.58 7.07 -13.61
C GLY A 158 14.00 5.88 -12.83
N LEU A 159 13.04 5.19 -13.43
CA LEU A 159 12.30 4.06 -12.84
C LEU A 159 13.13 2.77 -12.81
N GLY A 160 13.65 2.34 -13.97
CA GLY A 160 14.22 1.02 -14.16
C GLY A 160 15.72 0.93 -13.90
N MET A 161 16.16 -0.18 -13.33
CA MET A 161 17.53 -0.67 -13.32
C MET A 161 17.58 -1.91 -14.21
N ILE A 162 18.02 -1.73 -15.46
CA ILE A 162 18.05 -2.84 -16.44
C ILE A 162 19.29 -3.68 -16.20
N THR A 163 19.09 -4.99 -16.08
CA THR A 163 20.10 -5.97 -15.70
C THR A 163 19.92 -7.26 -16.48
N ASP A 164 20.99 -7.76 -17.08
CA ASP A 164 21.00 -9.03 -17.78
C ASP A 164 22.09 -9.93 -17.16
N GLY A 165 21.68 -11.10 -16.75
CA GLY A 165 22.54 -12.09 -16.12
C GLY A 165 22.76 -11.90 -14.60
N PRO A 166 23.15 -12.98 -13.91
CA PRO A 166 23.22 -13.04 -12.45
C PRO A 166 24.16 -12.01 -11.81
N TRP A 167 25.21 -11.58 -12.51
CA TRP A 167 26.18 -10.64 -11.97
C TRP A 167 25.67 -9.19 -11.95
N GLU A 168 24.94 -8.78 -12.98
CA GLU A 168 24.32 -7.44 -13.01
C GLU A 168 23.17 -7.35 -12.02
N VAL A 169 22.32 -8.36 -11.97
CA VAL A 169 21.26 -8.50 -10.95
C VAL A 169 21.83 -8.37 -9.54
N ARG A 170 22.89 -9.12 -9.20
CA ARG A 170 23.55 -9.01 -7.90
C ARG A 170 24.09 -7.62 -7.62
N LYS A 171 24.67 -6.96 -8.64
CA LYS A 171 25.18 -5.59 -8.50
C LYS A 171 24.05 -4.61 -8.23
N ALA A 172 22.90 -4.75 -8.92
CA ALA A 172 21.72 -3.91 -8.71
C ALA A 172 21.18 -4.04 -7.28
N VAL A 173 20.97 -5.27 -6.78
CA VAL A 173 20.54 -5.53 -5.41
C VAL A 173 21.51 -4.91 -4.38
N ARG A 174 22.83 -5.03 -4.60
CA ARG A 174 23.85 -4.40 -3.72
C ARG A 174 23.79 -2.88 -3.75
N THR A 175 23.47 -2.31 -4.91
CA THR A 175 23.30 -0.85 -5.07
C THR A 175 22.08 -0.36 -4.30
N LEU A 176 20.95 -1.07 -4.40
CA LEU A 176 19.72 -0.77 -3.63
C LEU A 176 19.98 -0.87 -2.12
N SER A 177 20.63 -1.94 -1.67
CA SER A 177 21.04 -2.10 -0.26
C SER A 177 21.91 -0.94 0.24
N LYS A 178 22.91 -0.51 -0.57
CA LYS A 178 23.75 0.65 -0.24
C LYS A 178 22.96 1.94 -0.07
N ASN A 179 21.85 2.09 -0.80
CA ASN A 179 20.98 3.26 -0.74
C ASN A 179 20.01 3.24 0.46
N GLY A 180 19.90 2.13 1.19
CA GLY A 180 18.99 1.99 2.35
C GLY A 180 17.58 1.55 1.97
N VAL A 181 17.46 0.75 0.92
CA VAL A 181 16.20 0.13 0.48
C VAL A 181 15.86 -1.05 1.40
N ASP A 182 14.58 -1.22 1.72
CA ASP A 182 14.04 -2.32 2.53
C ASP A 182 13.41 -3.42 1.67
N VAL A 183 12.85 -3.04 0.51
CA VAL A 183 12.13 -3.93 -0.41
C VAL A 183 12.67 -3.77 -1.82
N VAL A 184 13.20 -4.83 -2.39
CA VAL A 184 13.64 -4.87 -3.80
C VAL A 184 12.45 -5.20 -4.68
N LYS A 185 12.12 -4.34 -5.64
CA LYS A 185 11.08 -4.62 -6.65
C LYS A 185 11.69 -5.21 -7.91
N VAL A 186 11.08 -6.26 -8.43
CA VAL A 186 11.46 -6.92 -9.69
C VAL A 186 10.25 -7.11 -10.61
N MET A 187 10.45 -6.89 -11.91
CA MET A 187 9.43 -7.05 -12.96
C MET A 187 9.59 -8.42 -13.61
N ILE A 188 8.83 -9.43 -13.14
CA ILE A 188 9.00 -10.83 -13.60
C ILE A 188 8.35 -11.06 -14.96
N ASP A 189 7.14 -10.54 -15.19
CA ASP A 189 6.50 -10.54 -16.50
C ASP A 189 5.98 -9.15 -16.89
N GLY A 190 5.15 -9.06 -17.90
CA GLY A 190 4.79 -7.79 -18.51
C GLY A 190 3.36 -7.34 -18.28
N GLU A 191 2.99 -6.27 -18.98
CA GLU A 191 1.70 -5.58 -18.94
C GLU A 191 0.92 -5.72 -20.24
N LEU A 192 -0.41 -5.58 -20.20
CA LEU A 192 -1.26 -5.48 -21.38
C LEU A 192 -0.95 -4.21 -22.18
N ILE A 193 -0.81 -3.08 -21.49
CA ILE A 193 -0.35 -1.82 -22.06
C ILE A 193 1.04 -1.55 -21.50
N SER A 194 2.07 -1.68 -22.34
CA SER A 194 3.45 -1.38 -21.95
C SER A 194 4.02 -0.25 -22.81
N SER A 195 4.76 0.66 -22.17
CA SER A 195 5.55 1.66 -22.86
C SER A 195 6.78 1.00 -23.51
N GLY A 196 7.22 1.51 -24.66
CA GLY A 196 8.47 1.03 -25.29
C GLY A 196 8.44 -0.37 -25.91
N GLY A 197 7.27 -1.04 -25.99
CA GLY A 197 7.17 -2.38 -26.58
C GLY A 197 7.59 -3.52 -25.66
N GLY A 198 7.49 -3.33 -24.34
CA GLY A 198 7.81 -4.32 -23.31
C GLY A 198 7.06 -5.65 -23.46
N ILE A 199 7.53 -6.66 -22.73
CA ILE A 199 6.94 -8.01 -22.73
C ILE A 199 5.50 -8.00 -22.23
N LYS A 200 4.73 -8.99 -22.63
CA LYS A 200 3.33 -9.18 -22.24
C LYS A 200 3.20 -10.13 -21.04
N PRO A 201 2.05 -10.16 -20.35
CA PRO A 201 1.79 -11.15 -19.32
C PRO A 201 2.06 -12.57 -19.84
N GLY A 202 2.80 -13.37 -19.06
CA GLY A 202 3.19 -14.74 -19.43
C GLY A 202 4.53 -14.86 -20.14
N VAL A 203 5.14 -13.76 -20.59
CA VAL A 203 6.52 -13.74 -21.06
C VAL A 203 7.42 -13.36 -19.89
N LEU A 204 8.29 -14.29 -19.44
CA LEU A 204 9.16 -14.06 -18.28
C LEU A 204 10.37 -13.22 -18.68
N GLY A 205 10.64 -12.16 -17.92
CA GLY A 205 11.80 -11.28 -18.10
C GLY A 205 13.10 -11.83 -17.49
N PHE A 206 13.00 -12.80 -16.58
CA PHE A 206 14.15 -13.37 -15.87
C PHE A 206 14.17 -14.89 -15.95
N THR A 207 15.36 -15.46 -16.00
CA THR A 207 15.59 -16.88 -15.77
C THR A 207 15.47 -17.22 -14.28
N ASP A 208 15.27 -18.50 -13.97
CA ASP A 208 15.24 -18.98 -12.57
C ASP A 208 16.58 -18.70 -11.84
N GLU A 209 17.70 -18.75 -12.54
CA GLU A 209 19.03 -18.46 -11.97
C GLU A 209 19.14 -16.98 -11.57
N GLU A 210 18.73 -16.07 -12.43
CA GLU A 210 18.77 -14.62 -12.16
C GLU A 210 17.89 -14.25 -10.97
N LEU A 211 16.66 -14.79 -10.94
CA LEU A 211 15.71 -14.50 -9.85
C LEU A 211 16.18 -15.12 -8.52
N ALA A 212 16.77 -16.34 -8.54
CA ALA A 212 17.34 -16.94 -7.36
C ALA A 212 18.53 -16.11 -6.80
N VAL A 213 19.37 -15.53 -7.68
CA VAL A 213 20.44 -14.62 -7.27
C VAL A 213 19.88 -13.32 -6.70
N LEU A 214 18.83 -12.75 -7.29
CA LEU A 214 18.17 -11.55 -6.82
C LEU A 214 17.66 -11.72 -5.38
N VAL A 215 16.81 -12.73 -5.19
CA VAL A 215 16.16 -13.01 -3.90
C VAL A 215 17.19 -13.40 -2.86
N GLY A 216 18.12 -14.30 -3.19
CA GLY A 216 19.18 -14.73 -2.26
C GLY A 216 20.07 -13.59 -1.80
N GLU A 217 20.48 -12.68 -2.69
CA GLU A 217 21.30 -11.51 -2.34
C GLU A 217 20.50 -10.47 -1.51
N ALA A 218 19.21 -10.27 -1.82
CA ALA A 218 18.32 -9.38 -1.07
C ALA A 218 18.13 -9.89 0.37
N HIS A 219 17.72 -11.14 0.54
CA HIS A 219 17.53 -11.77 1.86
C HIS A 219 18.81 -11.83 2.68
N HIS A 220 19.97 -12.13 2.05
CA HIS A 220 21.27 -12.10 2.72
C HIS A 220 21.59 -10.72 3.32
N ARG A 221 21.01 -9.65 2.77
CA ARG A 221 21.17 -8.26 3.24
C ARG A 221 20.03 -7.77 4.12
N GLY A 222 19.10 -8.65 4.51
CA GLY A 222 17.95 -8.32 5.34
C GLY A 222 16.87 -7.52 4.61
N MET A 223 16.92 -7.46 3.27
CA MET A 223 15.87 -6.85 2.45
C MET A 223 14.84 -7.90 2.05
N ARG A 224 13.59 -7.48 1.87
CA ARG A 224 12.52 -8.29 1.28
C ARG A 224 12.45 -8.05 -0.23
N VAL A 225 11.71 -8.93 -0.93
CA VAL A 225 11.54 -8.83 -2.38
C VAL A 225 10.06 -8.76 -2.71
N ALA A 226 9.69 -7.75 -3.48
CA ALA A 226 8.38 -7.59 -4.12
C ALA A 226 8.51 -7.83 -5.62
N CYS A 227 7.49 -8.40 -6.25
CA CYS A 227 7.49 -8.57 -7.69
C CYS A 227 6.20 -8.07 -8.36
N HIS A 228 6.33 -7.72 -9.64
CA HIS A 228 5.25 -7.68 -10.59
C HIS A 228 5.14 -9.07 -11.22
N ALA A 229 4.00 -9.73 -11.07
CA ALA A 229 3.76 -11.06 -11.60
C ALA A 229 2.27 -11.27 -11.86
N ARG A 230 1.84 -11.18 -13.12
CA ARG A 230 0.44 -11.31 -13.52
C ARG A 230 0.07 -12.74 -13.84
N SER A 231 0.92 -13.44 -14.59
CA SER A 231 0.64 -14.80 -15.06
C SER A 231 0.95 -15.88 -14.04
N ALA A 232 0.31 -17.06 -14.20
CA ALA A 232 0.63 -18.24 -13.40
C ALA A 232 2.11 -18.63 -13.48
N ALA A 233 2.75 -18.47 -14.64
CA ALA A 233 4.18 -18.76 -14.82
C ALA A 233 5.04 -17.84 -13.95
N ALA A 234 4.76 -16.54 -13.96
CA ALA A 234 5.47 -15.55 -13.15
C ALA A 234 5.25 -15.77 -11.64
N VAL A 235 4.01 -16.04 -11.22
CA VAL A 235 3.70 -16.36 -9.82
C VAL A 235 4.44 -17.60 -9.34
N LYS A 236 4.45 -18.68 -10.15
CA LYS A 236 5.18 -19.91 -9.83
C LYS A 236 6.68 -19.65 -9.70
N GLN A 237 7.26 -18.88 -10.61
CA GLN A 237 8.68 -18.50 -10.56
C GLN A 237 8.98 -17.68 -9.32
N ALA A 238 8.13 -16.67 -8.99
CA ALA A 238 8.27 -15.84 -7.80
C ALA A 238 8.26 -16.65 -6.50
N VAL A 239 7.26 -17.53 -6.33
CA VAL A 239 7.12 -18.36 -5.11
C VAL A 239 8.30 -19.32 -4.95
N LYS A 240 8.71 -20.00 -6.05
CA LYS A 240 9.86 -20.92 -6.05
C LYS A 240 11.18 -20.20 -5.73
N ALA A 241 11.37 -18.97 -6.20
CA ALA A 241 12.55 -18.15 -5.89
C ALA A 241 12.57 -17.61 -4.47
N GLY A 242 11.43 -17.55 -3.78
CA GLY A 242 11.33 -17.06 -2.41
C GLY A 242 10.90 -15.60 -2.28
N VAL A 243 10.24 -15.01 -3.27
CA VAL A 243 9.69 -13.65 -3.22
C VAL A 243 8.70 -13.52 -2.05
N ASP A 244 8.69 -12.35 -1.38
CA ASP A 244 7.88 -12.09 -0.19
C ASP A 244 6.52 -11.46 -0.53
N PHE A 245 6.47 -10.59 -1.53
CA PHE A 245 5.28 -9.87 -1.94
C PHE A 245 5.02 -10.05 -3.44
N ILE A 246 3.83 -10.50 -3.80
CA ILE A 246 3.41 -10.67 -5.18
C ILE A 246 2.37 -9.61 -5.52
N GLY A 247 2.70 -8.72 -6.44
CA GLY A 247 1.76 -7.78 -7.04
C GLY A 247 1.01 -8.46 -8.18
N HIS A 248 -0.31 -8.24 -8.20
CA HIS A 248 -1.28 -8.65 -9.22
C HIS A 248 -1.77 -10.11 -9.08
N ALA A 249 -1.03 -11.12 -9.56
CA ALA A 249 -1.45 -12.53 -9.54
C ALA A 249 -2.81 -12.77 -10.25
N ASN A 250 -3.05 -12.08 -11.38
CA ASN A 250 -4.33 -12.06 -12.08
C ASN A 250 -4.74 -13.43 -12.62
N TYR A 251 -3.79 -14.18 -13.21
CA TYR A 251 -4.05 -15.41 -13.94
C TYR A 251 -3.49 -16.64 -13.20
N LEU A 252 -4.20 -17.14 -12.18
CA LEU A 252 -3.77 -18.31 -11.41
C LEU A 252 -4.28 -19.60 -12.01
N ASP A 253 -3.37 -20.55 -12.30
CA ASP A 253 -3.68 -21.95 -12.50
C ASP A 253 -3.67 -22.73 -11.17
N ASP A 254 -4.00 -24.03 -11.20
CA ASP A 254 -4.08 -24.86 -10.00
C ASP A 254 -2.71 -25.06 -9.33
N GLU A 255 -1.63 -25.14 -10.12
CA GLU A 255 -0.26 -25.28 -9.59
C GLU A 255 0.18 -23.99 -8.88
N ALA A 256 -0.09 -22.81 -9.48
CA ALA A 256 0.25 -21.53 -8.86
C ALA A 256 -0.51 -21.31 -7.55
N LEU A 257 -1.80 -21.65 -7.52
CA LEU A 257 -2.61 -21.58 -6.32
C LEU A 257 -2.08 -22.51 -5.22
N ALA A 258 -1.78 -23.77 -5.54
CA ALA A 258 -1.23 -24.73 -4.60
C ALA A 258 0.11 -24.25 -4.01
N LEU A 259 0.99 -23.69 -4.84
CA LEU A 259 2.26 -23.12 -4.37
C LEU A 259 2.05 -21.90 -3.43
N LEU A 260 1.08 -21.05 -3.72
CA LEU A 260 0.72 -19.93 -2.82
C LEU A 260 0.17 -20.45 -1.50
N GLU A 261 -0.72 -21.46 -1.53
CA GLU A 261 -1.29 -22.06 -0.33
C GLU A 261 -0.23 -22.72 0.55
N GLU A 262 0.70 -23.48 -0.03
CA GLU A 262 1.84 -24.07 0.69
C GLU A 262 2.75 -23.02 1.34
N ASN A 263 2.81 -21.80 0.78
CA ASN A 263 3.66 -20.71 1.23
C ASN A 263 2.88 -19.55 1.90
N ARG A 264 1.60 -19.74 2.22
CA ARG A 264 0.69 -18.67 2.70
C ARG A 264 1.14 -17.95 3.97
N ASP A 265 1.99 -18.60 4.78
CA ASP A 265 2.53 -17.99 6.00
C ASP A 265 3.68 -17.02 5.71
N ARG A 266 4.28 -17.11 4.52
CA ARG A 266 5.44 -16.32 4.10
C ARG A 266 5.12 -15.30 3.01
N VAL A 267 4.26 -15.66 2.06
CA VAL A 267 3.95 -14.85 0.87
C VAL A 267 2.68 -14.05 1.08
N PHE A 268 2.71 -12.79 0.68
CA PHE A 268 1.55 -11.91 0.62
C PHE A 268 1.23 -11.58 -0.84
N VAL A 269 -0.06 -11.47 -1.17
CA VAL A 269 -0.51 -11.13 -2.51
C VAL A 269 -1.38 -9.89 -2.47
N GLY A 270 -1.06 -8.88 -3.30
CA GLY A 270 -1.85 -7.68 -3.50
C GLY A 270 -2.30 -7.57 -4.95
N PRO A 271 -3.60 -7.73 -5.26
CA PRO A 271 -4.09 -7.75 -6.64
C PRO A 271 -3.93 -6.40 -7.36
N ALA A 272 -3.95 -5.28 -6.64
CA ALA A 272 -3.76 -3.94 -7.17
C ALA A 272 -4.73 -3.61 -8.32
N VAL A 273 -6.02 -3.80 -8.07
CA VAL A 273 -7.06 -3.77 -9.12
C VAL A 273 -7.51 -2.38 -9.51
N ALA A 274 -7.10 -1.35 -8.78
CA ALA A 274 -7.49 0.03 -9.08
C ALA A 274 -7.13 0.42 -10.52
N TRP A 275 -6.01 -0.05 -11.04
CA TRP A 275 -5.61 0.18 -12.43
C TRP A 275 -6.63 -0.39 -13.42
N GLU A 276 -6.95 -1.67 -13.30
CA GLU A 276 -7.85 -2.39 -14.22
C GLU A 276 -9.25 -1.76 -14.23
N ILE A 277 -9.81 -1.55 -13.04
CA ILE A 277 -11.18 -1.03 -12.89
C ILE A 277 -11.27 0.42 -13.35
N THR A 278 -10.33 1.28 -12.93
CA THR A 278 -10.33 2.69 -13.35
C THR A 278 -10.11 2.83 -14.87
N PHE A 279 -9.26 1.97 -15.46
CA PHE A 279 -9.12 1.93 -16.90
C PHE A 279 -10.45 1.57 -17.58
N LEU A 280 -11.13 0.52 -17.13
CA LEU A 280 -12.41 0.09 -17.71
C LEU A 280 -13.54 1.11 -17.50
N GLU A 281 -13.52 1.88 -16.42
CA GLU A 281 -14.47 2.97 -16.19
C GLU A 281 -14.23 4.19 -17.09
N HIS A 282 -12.97 4.43 -17.50
CA HIS A 282 -12.55 5.68 -18.15
C HIS A 282 -11.71 5.50 -19.43
N TYR A 283 -11.66 4.30 -20.03
CA TYR A 283 -10.79 3.99 -21.19
C TYR A 283 -10.91 4.98 -22.33
N GLN A 284 -12.11 5.53 -22.59
CA GLN A 284 -12.31 6.53 -23.65
C GLN A 284 -11.57 7.84 -23.36
N SER A 285 -11.46 8.26 -22.10
CA SER A 285 -10.70 9.44 -21.70
C SER A 285 -9.19 9.27 -21.87
N PHE A 286 -8.73 8.00 -21.90
CA PHE A 286 -7.34 7.63 -22.19
C PHE A 286 -7.06 7.39 -23.67
N GLY A 287 -8.06 7.62 -24.56
CA GLY A 287 -7.93 7.54 -26.00
C GLY A 287 -8.17 6.15 -26.60
N PHE A 288 -8.77 5.23 -25.84
CA PHE A 288 -9.11 3.88 -26.30
C PHE A 288 -10.60 3.82 -26.75
N GLU A 289 -10.88 2.95 -27.72
CA GLU A 289 -12.24 2.71 -28.19
C GLU A 289 -12.88 1.49 -27.52
N THR A 290 -14.20 1.46 -27.46
CA THR A 290 -14.95 0.26 -27.02
C THR A 290 -14.64 -0.89 -27.97
N GLY A 291 -14.26 -2.04 -27.43
CA GLY A 291 -13.86 -3.23 -28.22
C GLY A 291 -12.45 -3.16 -28.78
N SER A 292 -11.63 -2.17 -28.37
CA SER A 292 -10.19 -2.21 -28.67
C SER A 292 -9.53 -3.40 -27.96
N PRO A 293 -8.39 -3.91 -28.47
CA PRO A 293 -7.66 -5.01 -27.83
C PRO A 293 -7.32 -4.73 -26.36
N GLU A 294 -7.03 -3.47 -26.00
CA GLU A 294 -6.73 -3.06 -24.64
C GLU A 294 -7.99 -3.10 -23.75
N HIS A 295 -9.13 -2.58 -24.27
CA HIS A 295 -10.39 -2.63 -23.52
C HIS A 295 -10.86 -4.08 -23.28
N GLU A 296 -10.83 -4.95 -24.32
CA GLU A 296 -11.18 -6.36 -24.17
C GLU A 296 -10.18 -7.11 -23.29
N GLY A 297 -8.89 -6.78 -23.42
CA GLY A 297 -7.82 -7.38 -22.61
C GLY A 297 -8.00 -7.11 -21.11
N TYR A 298 -8.23 -5.86 -20.71
CA TYR A 298 -8.46 -5.54 -19.29
C TYR A 298 -9.80 -6.05 -18.78
N ALA A 299 -10.84 -6.14 -19.60
CA ALA A 299 -12.08 -6.79 -19.19
C ALA A 299 -11.87 -8.27 -18.87
N ALA A 300 -11.14 -8.98 -19.73
CA ALA A 300 -10.79 -10.38 -19.49
C ALA A 300 -9.83 -10.55 -18.30
N GLU A 301 -8.91 -9.62 -18.08
CA GLU A 301 -8.01 -9.63 -16.94
C GLU A 301 -8.78 -9.45 -15.63
N LEU A 302 -9.73 -8.51 -15.56
CA LEU A 302 -10.56 -8.31 -14.38
C LEU A 302 -11.39 -9.56 -14.02
N GLU A 303 -11.96 -10.26 -15.02
CA GLU A 303 -12.64 -11.54 -14.80
C GLU A 303 -11.68 -12.61 -14.21
N ALA A 304 -10.47 -12.70 -14.76
CA ALA A 304 -9.46 -13.62 -14.25
C ALA A 304 -9.01 -13.25 -12.83
N THR A 305 -8.83 -11.95 -12.55
CA THR A 305 -8.50 -11.43 -11.22
C THR A 305 -9.59 -11.78 -10.18
N GLN A 306 -10.86 -11.59 -10.54
CA GLN A 306 -11.99 -11.98 -9.68
C GLN A 306 -11.95 -13.47 -9.33
N ALA A 307 -11.74 -14.32 -10.35
CA ALA A 307 -11.63 -15.77 -10.12
C ALA A 307 -10.42 -16.13 -9.25
N SER A 308 -9.27 -15.50 -9.48
CA SER A 308 -8.03 -15.75 -8.74
C SER A 308 -8.13 -15.28 -7.28
N VAL A 309 -8.65 -14.08 -7.03
CA VAL A 309 -8.85 -13.56 -5.66
C VAL A 309 -9.82 -14.41 -4.87
N LYS A 310 -10.92 -14.85 -5.48
CA LYS A 310 -11.86 -15.77 -4.84
C LYS A 310 -11.18 -17.07 -4.39
N ARG A 311 -10.40 -17.69 -5.29
CA ARG A 311 -9.65 -18.94 -5.00
C ARG A 311 -8.60 -18.73 -3.91
N MET A 312 -7.88 -17.60 -3.94
CA MET A 312 -6.90 -17.25 -2.89
C MET A 312 -7.57 -17.13 -1.52
N ARG A 313 -8.72 -16.47 -1.43
CA ARG A 313 -9.48 -16.35 -0.17
C ARG A 313 -9.93 -17.72 0.34
N GLU A 314 -10.50 -18.57 -0.51
CA GLU A 314 -10.94 -19.92 -0.17
C GLU A 314 -9.77 -20.80 0.32
N ALA A 315 -8.56 -20.58 -0.19
CA ALA A 315 -7.32 -21.24 0.24
C ALA A 315 -6.68 -20.61 1.49
N GLY A 316 -7.26 -19.55 2.05
CA GLY A 316 -6.74 -18.85 3.23
C GLY A 316 -5.47 -18.05 2.99
N ILE A 317 -5.20 -17.66 1.74
CA ILE A 317 -4.09 -16.80 1.36
C ILE A 317 -4.42 -15.35 1.76
N ARG A 318 -3.47 -14.66 2.39
CA ARG A 318 -3.64 -13.26 2.81
C ARG A 318 -3.56 -12.34 1.60
N VAL A 319 -4.72 -11.81 1.21
CA VAL A 319 -4.85 -10.81 0.16
C VAL A 319 -4.76 -9.41 0.80
N LEU A 320 -3.88 -8.57 0.27
CA LEU A 320 -3.60 -7.23 0.78
C LEU A 320 -4.29 -6.16 -0.06
N VAL A 321 -4.68 -5.06 0.58
CA VAL A 321 -5.09 -3.82 -0.07
C VAL A 321 -3.87 -3.03 -0.49
N GLY A 322 -3.82 -2.63 -1.75
CA GLY A 322 -2.76 -1.80 -2.32
C GLY A 322 -3.00 -1.63 -3.82
N GLY A 323 -3.29 -0.40 -4.27
CA GLY A 323 -3.93 -0.17 -5.57
C GLY A 323 -3.00 0.34 -6.67
N ASP A 324 -1.66 0.28 -6.49
CA ASP A 324 -0.70 0.73 -7.51
C ASP A 324 -0.89 2.22 -7.89
N TYR A 325 -1.07 3.06 -6.86
CA TYR A 325 -1.39 4.48 -7.02
C TYR A 325 -0.16 5.33 -7.32
N GLY A 326 -0.39 6.39 -8.09
CA GLY A 326 0.59 7.42 -8.44
C GLY A 326 0.77 7.62 -9.94
N LEU A 327 0.05 6.88 -10.77
CA LEU A 327 -0.04 7.08 -12.21
C LEU A 327 -1.25 7.95 -12.59
N ASN A 328 -1.32 8.38 -13.84
CA ASN A 328 -2.40 9.23 -14.35
C ASN A 328 -3.80 8.56 -14.28
N ILE A 329 -3.85 7.23 -14.34
CA ILE A 329 -5.09 6.43 -14.22
C ILE A 329 -5.46 6.26 -12.74
N THR A 330 -4.50 6.04 -11.87
CA THR A 330 -4.66 5.81 -10.43
C THR A 330 -3.96 6.92 -9.62
N PRO A 331 -4.51 8.15 -9.57
CA PRO A 331 -3.83 9.26 -8.92
C PRO A 331 -3.78 9.12 -7.40
N HIS A 332 -2.74 9.69 -6.79
CA HIS A 332 -2.65 9.80 -5.33
C HIS A 332 -3.87 10.48 -4.72
N GLY A 333 -4.24 10.05 -3.51
CA GLY A 333 -5.41 10.54 -2.78
C GLY A 333 -6.67 9.69 -2.97
N THR A 334 -6.64 8.70 -3.86
CA THR A 334 -7.80 7.81 -4.12
C THR A 334 -7.63 6.41 -3.56
N TYR A 335 -6.70 6.21 -2.62
CA TYR A 335 -6.29 4.91 -2.07
C TYR A 335 -7.45 4.07 -1.52
N ALA A 336 -8.42 4.68 -0.85
CA ALA A 336 -9.56 3.99 -0.26
C ALA A 336 -10.56 3.43 -1.29
N LYS A 337 -10.43 3.76 -2.59
CA LYS A 337 -11.18 3.09 -3.65
C LYS A 337 -10.90 1.60 -3.71
N GLU A 338 -9.67 1.17 -3.45
CA GLU A 338 -9.31 -0.25 -3.46
C GLU A 338 -10.15 -1.06 -2.46
N LEU A 339 -10.43 -0.50 -1.27
CA LEU A 339 -11.33 -1.15 -0.31
C LEU A 339 -12.77 -1.31 -0.85
N GLN A 340 -13.27 -0.30 -1.58
CA GLN A 340 -14.57 -0.38 -2.24
C GLN A 340 -14.57 -1.46 -3.33
N TYR A 341 -13.50 -1.56 -4.13
CA TYR A 341 -13.37 -2.58 -5.16
C TYR A 341 -13.32 -3.99 -4.56
N PHE A 342 -12.70 -4.16 -3.39
CA PHE A 342 -12.71 -5.45 -2.68
C PHE A 342 -14.13 -5.89 -2.32
N THR A 343 -15.00 -4.97 -1.92
CA THR A 343 -16.41 -5.29 -1.62
C THR A 343 -17.23 -5.51 -2.88
N ASP A 344 -17.06 -4.67 -3.90
CA ASP A 344 -17.91 -4.67 -5.08
C ASP A 344 -17.57 -5.80 -6.07
N TYR A 345 -16.30 -6.16 -6.20
CA TYR A 345 -15.83 -7.09 -7.23
C TYR A 345 -15.37 -8.44 -6.68
N PHE A 346 -14.90 -8.51 -5.42
CA PHE A 346 -14.26 -9.72 -4.89
C PHE A 346 -15.03 -10.38 -3.74
N GLY A 347 -16.21 -9.85 -3.39
CA GLY A 347 -17.10 -10.41 -2.40
C GLY A 347 -16.53 -10.38 -0.96
N PHE A 348 -15.64 -9.45 -0.66
CA PHE A 348 -15.26 -9.16 0.72
C PHE A 348 -16.40 -8.45 1.44
N SER A 349 -16.61 -8.77 2.71
CA SER A 349 -17.37 -7.87 3.58
C SER A 349 -16.56 -6.58 3.84
N PRO A 350 -17.19 -5.47 4.22
CA PRO A 350 -16.46 -4.28 4.63
C PRO A 350 -15.42 -4.56 5.73
N GLY A 351 -15.74 -5.43 6.70
CA GLY A 351 -14.82 -5.85 7.75
C GLY A 351 -13.61 -6.63 7.24
N GLU A 352 -13.81 -7.57 6.30
CA GLU A 352 -12.71 -8.29 5.65
C GLU A 352 -11.82 -7.35 4.83
N ALA A 353 -12.40 -6.37 4.11
CA ALA A 353 -11.63 -5.37 3.37
C ALA A 353 -10.80 -4.48 4.33
N LEU A 354 -11.38 -4.06 5.46
CA LEU A 354 -10.64 -3.36 6.51
C LEU A 354 -9.53 -4.22 7.10
N GLN A 355 -9.77 -5.51 7.36
CA GLN A 355 -8.72 -6.42 7.85
C GLN A 355 -7.58 -6.58 6.84
N ALA A 356 -7.87 -6.64 5.54
CA ALA A 356 -6.86 -6.70 4.49
C ALA A 356 -5.95 -5.47 4.48
N ALA A 357 -6.53 -4.27 4.71
CA ALA A 357 -5.79 -3.00 4.78
C ALA A 357 -5.12 -2.75 6.15
N THR A 358 -5.58 -3.38 7.23
CA THR A 358 -5.09 -3.11 8.59
C THR A 358 -4.30 -4.28 9.14
N LYS A 359 -4.96 -5.34 9.60
CA LYS A 359 -4.33 -6.52 10.21
C LYS A 359 -3.34 -7.20 9.27
N HIS A 360 -3.79 -7.61 8.08
CA HIS A 360 -2.93 -8.31 7.12
C HIS A 360 -1.84 -7.38 6.56
N GLY A 361 -2.18 -6.11 6.28
CA GLY A 361 -1.20 -5.10 5.91
C GLY A 361 -0.14 -4.88 7.01
N GLY A 362 -0.57 -4.84 8.27
CA GLY A 362 0.32 -4.72 9.44
C GLY A 362 1.25 -5.92 9.60
N GLU A 363 0.73 -7.14 9.47
CA GLU A 363 1.52 -8.39 9.46
C GLU A 363 2.53 -8.41 8.32
N ALA A 364 2.13 -7.91 7.15
CA ALA A 364 3.01 -7.77 5.98
C ALA A 364 4.10 -6.72 6.21
N PHE A 365 3.77 -5.61 6.86
CA PHE A 365 4.71 -4.53 7.16
C PHE A 365 5.66 -4.90 8.30
N MET A 366 5.12 -5.33 9.45
CA MET A 366 5.84 -5.73 10.67
C MET A 366 5.50 -7.18 11.06
N PRO A 367 6.34 -8.15 10.70
CA PRO A 367 6.07 -9.57 10.98
C PRO A 367 6.01 -9.93 12.46
N ASP A 368 6.50 -9.07 13.36
CA ASP A 368 6.38 -9.25 14.81
C ASP A 368 4.97 -9.00 15.36
N GLY A 369 4.04 -8.56 14.49
CA GLY A 369 2.64 -8.30 14.83
C GLY A 369 2.40 -7.03 15.65
N SER A 370 3.38 -6.13 15.74
CA SER A 370 3.25 -4.88 16.51
C SER A 370 2.33 -3.82 15.87
N LEU A 371 1.87 -4.06 14.64
CA LEU A 371 1.05 -3.14 13.85
C LEU A 371 -0.23 -3.80 13.30
N GLY A 372 -1.25 -3.00 12.99
CA GLY A 372 -2.42 -3.40 12.19
C GLY A 372 -3.65 -3.79 12.98
N THR A 373 -3.57 -3.90 14.31
CA THR A 373 -4.73 -4.09 15.20
C THR A 373 -4.61 -3.19 16.43
N LEU A 374 -5.76 -2.86 17.03
CA LEU A 374 -5.80 -2.05 18.27
C LEU A 374 -5.88 -2.97 19.48
N GLU A 375 -4.72 -3.23 20.08
CA GLU A 375 -4.53 -4.09 21.26
C GLU A 375 -3.41 -3.57 22.15
N ALA A 376 -3.47 -3.90 23.44
CA ALA A 376 -2.43 -3.51 24.39
C ALA A 376 -1.03 -4.02 23.93
N GLY A 377 -0.04 -3.15 24.01
CA GLY A 377 1.35 -3.39 23.61
C GLY A 377 1.66 -3.07 22.14
N LYS A 378 0.66 -2.84 21.30
CA LYS A 378 0.86 -2.49 19.88
C LYS A 378 1.06 -1.01 19.68
N ILE A 379 1.60 -0.66 18.52
CA ILE A 379 1.82 0.73 18.10
C ILE A 379 0.47 1.45 17.99
N ALA A 380 0.40 2.67 18.52
CA ALA A 380 -0.81 3.48 18.52
C ALA A 380 -1.00 4.19 17.19
N ASP A 381 -1.32 3.40 16.15
CA ASP A 381 -1.71 3.86 14.82
C ASP A 381 -3.20 3.63 14.62
N MET A 382 -3.97 4.71 14.44
CA MET A 382 -5.42 4.62 14.28
C MET A 382 -6.00 5.78 13.47
N VAL A 383 -7.19 5.57 12.94
CA VAL A 383 -7.95 6.55 12.18
C VAL A 383 -9.28 6.78 12.89
N ILE A 384 -9.65 8.05 13.05
CA ILE A 384 -10.96 8.47 13.58
C ILE A 384 -11.81 8.91 12.40
N VAL A 385 -12.96 8.23 12.20
CA VAL A 385 -13.82 8.41 11.03
C VAL A 385 -15.20 8.90 11.46
N LYS A 386 -15.72 9.92 10.78
CA LYS A 386 -17.12 10.37 10.89
C LYS A 386 -18.00 9.48 10.01
N GLY A 387 -18.63 8.49 10.59
CA GLY A 387 -19.40 7.47 9.89
C GLY A 387 -18.90 6.07 10.24
N ASN A 388 -19.56 5.06 9.69
CA ASN A 388 -19.25 3.66 9.98
C ASN A 388 -18.78 2.94 8.72
N PRO A 389 -17.46 2.69 8.54
CA PRO A 389 -16.92 1.98 7.39
C PRO A 389 -17.40 0.53 7.25
N LEU A 390 -17.88 -0.11 8.33
CA LEU A 390 -18.47 -1.46 8.29
C LEU A 390 -19.87 -1.46 7.66
N GLU A 391 -20.58 -0.33 7.68
CA GLU A 391 -21.86 -0.15 7.00
C GLU A 391 -21.69 0.40 5.59
N GLN A 392 -20.76 1.34 5.41
CA GLN A 392 -20.48 2.00 4.14
C GLN A 392 -18.99 2.24 3.98
N ILE A 393 -18.28 1.27 3.39
CA ILE A 393 -16.82 1.32 3.23
C ILE A 393 -16.35 2.57 2.47
N GLY A 394 -17.16 3.05 1.50
CA GLY A 394 -16.89 4.24 0.70
C GLY A 394 -16.75 5.55 1.49
N VAL A 395 -17.18 5.59 2.77
CA VAL A 395 -16.96 6.76 3.64
C VAL A 395 -15.48 7.11 3.79
N LEU A 396 -14.58 6.13 3.65
CA LEU A 396 -13.13 6.33 3.71
C LEU A 396 -12.57 7.09 2.50
N GLN A 397 -13.35 7.26 1.42
CA GLN A 397 -12.97 8.06 0.25
C GLN A 397 -13.28 9.56 0.44
N ASP A 398 -14.06 9.90 1.46
CA ASP A 398 -14.40 11.28 1.78
C ASP A 398 -13.34 11.86 2.74
N ALA A 399 -12.60 12.85 2.26
CA ALA A 399 -11.58 13.55 3.05
C ALA A 399 -12.15 14.19 4.32
N ASP A 400 -13.40 14.69 4.27
CA ASP A 400 -14.07 15.31 5.40
C ASP A 400 -14.54 14.30 6.44
N ALA A 401 -14.65 13.02 6.07
CA ALA A 401 -14.97 11.94 6.98
C ALA A 401 -13.75 11.50 7.83
N ILE A 402 -12.52 11.73 7.38
CA ILE A 402 -11.32 11.45 8.16
C ILE A 402 -11.10 12.57 9.19
N ALA A 403 -11.64 12.41 10.40
CA ALA A 403 -11.58 13.43 11.44
C ALA A 403 -10.16 13.62 11.98
N ALA A 404 -9.42 12.54 12.17
CA ALA A 404 -8.03 12.56 12.60
C ALA A 404 -7.30 11.26 12.22
N VAL A 405 -5.99 11.37 12.06
CA VAL A 405 -5.08 10.22 11.95
C VAL A 405 -4.13 10.27 13.14
N ILE A 406 -3.96 9.16 13.82
CA ILE A 406 -3.00 9.00 14.90
C ILE A 406 -1.93 8.03 14.44
N LYS A 407 -0.69 8.47 14.43
CA LYS A 407 0.49 7.66 14.08
C LYS A 407 1.49 7.72 15.21
N GLU A 408 1.86 6.55 15.74
CA GLU A 408 2.76 6.47 16.91
C GLU A 408 2.31 7.34 18.10
N GLY A 409 0.98 7.40 18.30
CA GLY A 409 0.38 8.23 19.33
C GLY A 409 0.36 9.74 19.04
N GLN A 410 0.92 10.19 17.93
CA GLN A 410 0.87 11.59 17.48
C GLN A 410 -0.40 11.86 16.69
N ILE A 411 -1.12 12.93 17.04
CA ILE A 411 -2.44 13.26 16.48
C ILE A 411 -2.29 14.27 15.34
N TYR A 412 -2.84 13.93 14.16
CA TYR A 412 -2.83 14.78 12.97
C TYR A 412 -4.26 15.04 12.48
N THR A 413 -4.55 16.29 12.11
CA THR A 413 -5.83 16.70 11.52
C THR A 413 -5.59 17.66 10.37
N GLY A 414 -6.54 17.75 9.42
CA GLY A 414 -6.46 18.69 8.30
C GLY A 414 -5.28 18.43 7.35
N LEU A 415 -4.79 17.19 7.27
CA LEU A 415 -3.65 16.84 6.41
C LEU A 415 -3.97 16.98 4.92
N LEU A 416 -5.25 16.83 4.55
CA LEU A 416 -5.73 16.94 3.17
C LEU A 416 -6.12 18.39 2.80
N ASP A 417 -6.22 19.28 3.79
CA ASP A 417 -6.47 20.69 3.53
C ASP A 417 -5.24 21.35 2.89
N ASN A 418 -5.47 22.36 2.04
CA ASN A 418 -4.40 23.17 1.46
C ASN A 418 -3.70 24.10 2.48
N GLN A 419 -4.10 24.04 3.74
CA GLN A 419 -3.46 24.74 4.86
C GLN A 419 -2.31 23.93 5.42
N SER A 420 -1.39 24.57 6.12
CA SER A 420 -0.26 23.88 6.77
C SER A 420 -0.79 22.80 7.73
N PRO A 421 -0.36 21.55 7.60
CA PRO A 421 -0.76 20.49 8.51
C PRO A 421 -0.25 20.83 9.92
N HIS A 422 -1.12 20.67 10.91
CA HIS A 422 -0.78 20.95 12.29
C HIS A 422 -0.87 19.66 13.11
N GLN A 423 0.21 19.36 13.82
CA GLN A 423 0.14 18.44 14.93
C GLN A 423 -0.81 19.02 15.99
N LYS A 424 -1.79 18.25 16.45
CA LYS A 424 -2.78 18.67 17.42
C LYS A 424 -2.52 18.00 18.76
N ASN A 425 -2.83 18.72 19.84
CA ASN A 425 -2.91 18.12 21.16
C ASN A 425 -4.31 17.53 21.42
N ALA A 426 -4.45 16.79 22.52
CA ALA A 426 -5.71 16.14 22.88
C ALA A 426 -6.88 17.13 23.08
N GLU A 427 -6.62 18.33 23.62
CA GLU A 427 -7.63 19.36 23.80
C GLU A 427 -8.18 19.88 22.46
N GLN A 428 -7.30 20.12 21.48
CA GLN A 428 -7.69 20.56 20.15
C GLN A 428 -8.47 19.48 19.39
N LEU A 429 -8.11 18.19 19.57
CA LEU A 429 -8.87 17.09 18.98
C LEU A 429 -10.27 16.99 19.62
N ASN A 430 -10.37 17.10 20.95
CA ASN A 430 -11.64 17.07 21.64
C ASN A 430 -12.59 18.20 21.19
N GLN A 431 -12.07 19.41 20.99
CA GLN A 431 -12.81 20.53 20.42
C GLN A 431 -13.28 20.25 18.98
N LEU A 432 -12.42 19.66 18.13
CA LEU A 432 -12.75 19.30 16.76
C LEU A 432 -13.87 18.27 16.68
N LEU A 433 -13.77 17.20 17.48
CA LEU A 433 -14.76 16.10 17.47
C LEU A 433 -16.11 16.55 18.04
N GLY A 434 -16.13 17.51 19.00
CA GLY A 434 -17.33 18.09 19.59
C GLY A 434 -18.00 19.13 18.71
N ALA A 435 -17.37 19.63 17.66
CA ALA A 435 -17.98 20.59 16.75
C ALA A 435 -19.07 19.88 15.90
N ARG A 436 -20.32 20.37 16.00
CA ARG A 436 -21.38 19.88 15.11
C ARG A 436 -21.04 20.32 13.67
N PRO A 437 -21.30 19.48 12.65
CA PRO A 437 -21.19 19.94 11.27
C PRO A 437 -22.11 21.16 11.09
N CYS A 438 -21.59 22.22 10.51
CA CYS A 438 -22.41 23.37 10.09
C CYS A 438 -23.44 22.87 9.09
N ASN A 439 -24.72 23.00 9.43
CA ASN A 439 -25.84 22.68 8.55
C ASN A 439 -25.80 23.53 7.27
#